data_fe4bf49279941a5f9f84be6a7cc01b44
#
_entry.id   fe4bf49279941a5f9f84be6a7cc01b44
#
_cell.length_a   1.000
_cell.length_b   1.000
_cell.length_c   1.000
_cell.angle_alpha   90.00
_cell.angle_beta   90.00
_cell.angle_gamma   90.00
#
_symmetry.space_group_name_H-M   'P 1'
#
loop_
_entity.id
_entity.type
_entity.pdbx_description
1 polymer ?
#
loop_
_entity_poly.entity_id
_entity_poly.type
_entity_poly.pdbx_seq_one_letter_code
_entity_poly.pdbx_strand_id
1 'polypeptide(L)'
;MRIRKKKWARPELAACPFYVHEPKTAAGTWGERFKKQQPIHLDLGCGKCTFLAKLAHREKDVNFIDISEDILGVARRNIEAEFCAEPVENVNLLSYNIEKLDTLFASNEKAARIYVNFCNPWQKAGDHKRRLTHTRQLNTYKKVLAPGGELWFKTDNTDLYLATQRYLSEAGFEILCKTDDLHSEDAPGNIQSEHEVMFTAEGIKTKAIIARWNGEPETPERVSTEQAEKVENTAE
;
A
#
# COMPACT_ATOMS: atom_id res chain seq x y z
N MET A 1 -2.55 7.52 19.58
CA MET A 1 -2.47 6.79 20.89
C MET A 1 -1.26 5.87 20.86
N ARG A 2 -0.30 5.96 21.77
CA ARG A 2 0.89 5.11 21.78
C ARG A 2 0.52 3.74 22.35
N ILE A 3 0.57 2.69 21.55
CA ILE A 3 0.22 1.34 21.98
C ILE A 3 1.31 0.78 22.90
N ARG A 4 0.88 0.24 24.05
CA ARG A 4 1.78 -0.32 25.05
C ARG A 4 2.43 -1.61 24.53
N LYS A 5 3.77 -1.67 24.51
CA LYS A 5 4.52 -2.88 24.11
C LYS A 5 4.07 -4.08 24.93
N LYS A 6 3.69 -5.15 24.24
CA LYS A 6 3.28 -6.42 24.85
C LYS A 6 4.48 -7.37 24.95
N LYS A 7 4.78 -7.90 26.13
CA LYS A 7 5.93 -8.81 26.35
C LYS A 7 5.87 -10.07 25.48
N TRP A 8 4.67 -10.56 25.20
CA TRP A 8 4.43 -11.78 24.40
C TRP A 8 4.63 -11.56 22.89
N ALA A 9 4.53 -10.31 22.39
CA ALA A 9 4.51 -10.04 20.96
C ALA A 9 5.81 -10.43 20.24
N ARG A 10 6.97 -10.17 20.82
CA ARG A 10 8.26 -10.50 20.20
C ARG A 10 8.50 -12.02 20.06
N PRO A 11 8.33 -12.86 21.11
CA PRO A 11 8.46 -14.32 20.98
C PRO A 11 7.48 -14.89 19.94
N GLU A 12 6.25 -14.42 19.93
CA GLU A 12 5.25 -14.91 18.98
C GLU A 12 5.55 -14.50 17.53
N LEU A 13 6.04 -13.29 17.30
CA LEU A 13 6.48 -12.85 15.98
C LEU A 13 7.71 -13.64 15.53
N ALA A 14 8.64 -13.94 16.44
CA ALA A 14 9.82 -14.73 16.12
C ALA A 14 9.46 -16.15 15.61
N ALA A 15 8.36 -16.72 16.09
CA ALA A 15 7.84 -18.01 15.67
C ALA A 15 6.83 -17.93 14.51
N CYS A 16 6.48 -16.76 14.04
CA CYS A 16 5.45 -16.57 13.02
C CYS A 16 5.98 -16.89 11.62
N PRO A 17 5.39 -17.87 10.88
CA PRO A 17 5.89 -18.30 9.59
C PRO A 17 5.73 -17.24 8.47
N PHE A 18 4.80 -16.31 8.63
CA PHE A 18 4.56 -15.24 7.68
C PHE A 18 5.12 -13.86 8.14
N TYR A 19 6.02 -13.87 9.14
CA TYR A 19 6.74 -12.67 9.56
C TYR A 19 8.13 -12.60 8.90
N VAL A 20 8.41 -11.49 8.22
CA VAL A 20 9.71 -11.24 7.57
C VAL A 20 10.68 -10.64 8.58
N HIS A 21 11.62 -11.45 9.07
CA HIS A 21 12.59 -11.06 10.09
C HIS A 21 13.62 -10.03 9.59
N GLU A 22 14.05 -10.17 8.34
CA GLU A 22 15.08 -9.32 7.72
C GLU A 22 14.51 -8.59 6.49
N PRO A 23 13.72 -7.52 6.69
CA PRO A 23 13.07 -6.83 5.57
C PRO A 23 14.04 -6.31 4.50
N LYS A 24 15.26 -5.95 4.90
CA LYS A 24 16.28 -5.42 3.97
C LYS A 24 16.75 -6.43 2.93
N THR A 25 16.55 -7.73 3.18
CA THR A 25 16.89 -8.81 2.25
C THR A 25 15.69 -9.26 1.41
N ALA A 26 14.54 -8.59 1.53
CA ALA A 26 13.32 -8.99 0.85
C ALA A 26 13.32 -8.64 -0.64
N ALA A 27 14.01 -7.56 -1.03
CA ALA A 27 14.07 -7.15 -2.42
C ALA A 27 14.63 -8.26 -3.33
N GLY A 28 13.91 -8.58 -4.39
CA GLY A 28 14.24 -9.67 -5.31
C GLY A 28 13.76 -11.06 -4.88
N THR A 29 13.12 -11.18 -3.70
CA THR A 29 12.72 -12.50 -3.16
C THR A 29 11.21 -12.62 -2.90
N TRP A 30 10.40 -11.62 -3.24
CA TRP A 30 8.98 -11.64 -2.93
C TRP A 30 8.23 -12.81 -3.59
N GLY A 31 8.62 -13.20 -4.81
CA GLY A 31 8.04 -14.35 -5.50
C GLY A 31 8.26 -15.68 -4.76
N GLU A 32 9.36 -15.81 -4.00
CA GLU A 32 9.71 -17.03 -3.26
C GLU A 32 9.10 -17.06 -1.85
N ARG A 33 8.69 -15.89 -1.33
CA ARG A 33 8.14 -15.76 0.02
C ARG A 33 6.67 -16.15 0.12
N PHE A 34 6.00 -16.31 -0.99
CA PHE A 34 4.62 -16.75 -1.08
C PHE A 34 4.53 -18.15 -1.68
N LYS A 35 3.56 -18.93 -1.24
CA LYS A 35 3.34 -20.29 -1.78
C LYS A 35 2.94 -20.27 -3.27
N LYS A 36 2.29 -19.21 -3.72
CA LYS A 36 1.86 -19.00 -5.10
C LYS A 36 2.32 -17.65 -5.60
N GLN A 37 2.70 -17.58 -6.87
CA GLN A 37 2.97 -16.30 -7.53
C GLN A 37 1.64 -15.67 -7.96
N GLN A 38 1.28 -14.56 -7.32
CA GLN A 38 0.02 -13.85 -7.49
C GLN A 38 0.30 -12.35 -7.44
N PRO A 39 -0.63 -11.48 -7.90
CA PRO A 39 -0.49 -10.03 -7.73
C PRO A 39 -0.20 -9.66 -6.27
N ILE A 40 0.71 -8.71 -6.06
CA ILE A 40 1.07 -8.25 -4.72
C ILE A 40 0.29 -6.98 -4.40
N HIS A 41 -0.39 -6.98 -3.27
CA HIS A 41 -1.01 -5.79 -2.68
C HIS A 41 -0.30 -5.41 -1.37
N LEU A 42 -0.15 -4.11 -1.13
CA LEU A 42 0.51 -3.57 0.06
C LEU A 42 -0.53 -2.91 0.97
N ASP A 43 -0.46 -3.18 2.28
CA ASP A 43 -1.17 -2.40 3.30
C ASP A 43 -0.15 -1.60 4.11
N LEU A 44 -0.26 -0.28 4.08
CA LEU A 44 0.72 0.61 4.71
C LEU A 44 0.18 1.16 6.03
N GLY A 45 0.65 0.54 7.11
CA GLY A 45 0.25 0.93 8.45
C GLY A 45 -1.07 0.29 8.90
N CYS A 46 -1.21 -1.01 8.72
CA CYS A 46 -2.44 -1.78 9.01
C CYS A 46 -2.95 -1.66 10.45
N GLY A 47 -2.17 -1.11 11.37
CA GLY A 47 -2.50 -1.09 12.78
C GLY A 47 -2.66 -2.50 13.35
N LYS A 48 -3.87 -2.89 13.76
CA LYS A 48 -4.17 -4.24 14.23
C LYS A 48 -4.46 -5.26 13.12
N CYS A 49 -4.36 -4.87 11.85
CA CYS A 49 -4.51 -5.72 10.67
C CYS A 49 -5.88 -6.38 10.48
N THR A 50 -6.95 -5.86 11.09
CA THR A 50 -8.29 -6.45 10.95
C THR A 50 -8.84 -6.31 9.53
N PHE A 51 -8.54 -5.21 8.85
CA PHE A 51 -8.88 -4.99 7.45
C PHE A 51 -8.15 -5.99 6.54
N LEU A 52 -6.82 -6.04 6.65
CA LEU A 52 -6.00 -6.92 5.83
C LEU A 52 -6.33 -8.39 6.07
N ALA A 53 -6.57 -8.81 7.31
CA ALA A 53 -6.93 -10.17 7.65
C ALA A 53 -8.18 -10.64 6.89
N LYS A 54 -9.26 -9.86 6.95
CA LYS A 54 -10.50 -10.13 6.22
C LYS A 54 -10.29 -10.11 4.69
N LEU A 55 -9.53 -9.15 4.20
CA LEU A 55 -9.24 -9.01 2.78
C LEU A 55 -8.44 -10.23 2.28
N ALA A 56 -7.38 -10.62 2.95
CA ALA A 56 -6.53 -11.75 2.59
C ALA A 56 -7.26 -13.10 2.72
N HIS A 57 -8.17 -13.23 3.70
CA HIS A 57 -9.01 -14.41 3.82
C HIS A 57 -10.03 -14.52 2.69
N ARG A 58 -10.57 -13.40 2.23
CA ARG A 58 -11.52 -13.34 1.09
C ARG A 58 -10.85 -13.53 -0.28
N GLU A 59 -9.69 -12.88 -0.49
CA GLU A 59 -9.00 -12.83 -1.79
C GLU A 59 -7.78 -13.77 -1.78
N LYS A 60 -8.02 -15.06 -2.00
CA LYS A 60 -6.99 -16.12 -1.97
C LYS A 60 -6.09 -16.13 -3.21
N ASP A 61 -6.40 -15.36 -4.22
CA ASP A 61 -5.66 -15.18 -5.48
C ASP A 61 -4.77 -13.91 -5.49
N VAL A 62 -4.62 -13.27 -4.33
CA VAL A 62 -3.77 -12.09 -4.11
C VAL A 62 -2.81 -12.34 -2.95
N ASN A 63 -1.58 -11.90 -3.10
CA ASN A 63 -0.57 -11.88 -2.05
C ASN A 63 -0.53 -10.52 -1.37
N PHE A 64 -0.49 -10.50 -0.05
CA PHE A 64 -0.53 -9.29 0.76
C PHE A 64 0.74 -9.09 1.55
N ILE A 65 1.25 -7.86 1.57
CA ILE A 65 2.39 -7.45 2.39
C ILE A 65 1.92 -6.29 3.27
N ASP A 66 1.94 -6.51 4.59
CA ASP A 66 1.75 -5.41 5.55
C ASP A 66 3.09 -4.85 6.00
N ILE A 67 3.16 -3.53 5.98
CA ILE A 67 4.33 -2.77 6.41
C ILE A 67 3.92 -1.83 7.55
N SER A 68 4.35 -2.16 8.76
CA SER A 68 4.06 -1.40 9.97
C SER A 68 5.28 -1.33 10.88
N GLU A 69 5.40 -0.26 11.67
CA GLU A 69 6.47 -0.14 12.68
C GLU A 69 6.04 -0.67 14.05
N ASP A 70 4.73 -0.69 14.33
CA ASP A 70 4.19 -0.99 15.65
C ASP A 70 3.16 -2.16 15.58
N ILE A 71 2.81 -2.78 16.66
CA ILE A 71 1.66 -3.68 16.87
C ILE A 71 1.65 -5.03 16.12
N LEU A 72 2.66 -5.39 15.37
CA LEU A 72 2.67 -6.62 14.55
C LEU A 72 2.30 -7.91 15.31
N GLY A 73 2.58 -8.00 16.61
CA GLY A 73 2.15 -9.15 17.41
C GLY A 73 0.62 -9.26 17.52
N VAL A 74 -0.11 -8.12 17.60
CA VAL A 74 -1.58 -8.11 17.57
C VAL A 74 -2.08 -8.41 16.17
N ALA A 75 -1.45 -7.79 15.15
CA ALA A 75 -1.75 -8.03 13.74
C ALA A 75 -1.67 -9.52 13.39
N ARG A 76 -0.58 -10.21 13.79
CA ARG A 76 -0.43 -11.65 13.63
C ARG A 76 -1.63 -12.42 14.19
N ARG A 77 -1.99 -12.17 15.48
CA ARG A 77 -3.10 -12.88 16.13
C ARG A 77 -4.44 -12.65 15.43
N ASN A 78 -4.70 -11.43 14.94
CA ASN A 78 -5.93 -11.12 14.23
C ASN A 78 -5.99 -11.83 12.87
N ILE A 79 -4.86 -11.94 12.16
CA ILE A 79 -4.79 -12.71 10.92
C ILE A 79 -5.05 -14.19 11.19
N GLU A 80 -4.38 -14.79 12.16
CA GLU A 80 -4.59 -16.19 12.52
C GLU A 80 -6.03 -16.48 12.98
N ALA A 81 -6.65 -15.55 13.73
CA ALA A 81 -8.04 -15.68 14.15
C ALA A 81 -9.02 -15.63 12.96
N GLU A 82 -8.79 -14.74 11.98
CA GLU A 82 -9.62 -14.63 10.78
C GLU A 82 -9.52 -15.87 9.89
N PHE A 83 -8.32 -16.46 9.80
CA PHE A 83 -8.09 -17.68 9.02
C PHE A 83 -8.59 -18.96 9.69
N CYS A 84 -9.07 -18.91 10.96
CA CYS A 84 -9.73 -20.02 11.64
C CYS A 84 -9.00 -21.36 11.54
N ALA A 85 -7.68 -21.37 11.79
CA ALA A 85 -6.77 -22.53 11.66
C ALA A 85 -6.43 -22.95 10.20
N GLU A 86 -6.93 -22.27 9.18
CA GLU A 86 -6.40 -22.42 7.83
C GLU A 86 -4.96 -21.88 7.78
N PRO A 87 -4.07 -22.47 6.96
CA PRO A 87 -2.74 -21.92 6.75
C PRO A 87 -2.78 -20.51 6.14
N VAL A 88 -2.02 -19.58 6.71
CA VAL A 88 -1.83 -18.22 6.15
C VAL A 88 -0.73 -18.28 5.11
N GLU A 89 -1.12 -18.38 3.83
CA GLU A 89 -0.17 -18.61 2.72
C GLU A 89 0.02 -17.39 1.82
N ASN A 90 -0.88 -16.42 1.92
CA ASN A 90 -0.90 -15.23 1.07
C ASN A 90 -0.66 -13.92 1.82
N VAL A 91 -0.11 -13.96 3.03
CA VAL A 91 0.22 -12.75 3.83
C VAL A 91 1.66 -12.80 4.28
N ASN A 92 2.36 -11.68 4.18
CA ASN A 92 3.63 -11.42 4.85
C ASN A 92 3.53 -10.15 5.69
N LEU A 93 3.99 -10.22 6.95
CA LEU A 93 4.10 -9.08 7.86
C LEU A 93 5.55 -8.65 7.98
N LEU A 94 5.83 -7.36 7.97
CA LEU A 94 7.16 -6.86 8.27
C LEU A 94 7.16 -5.52 9.01
N SER A 95 8.17 -5.34 9.88
CA SER A 95 8.45 -4.07 10.53
C SER A 95 9.43 -3.27 9.69
N TYR A 96 8.98 -2.19 9.07
CA TYR A 96 9.84 -1.36 8.24
C TYR A 96 9.33 0.09 8.16
N ASN A 97 10.24 1.01 7.83
CA ASN A 97 9.89 2.40 7.60
C ASN A 97 9.27 2.58 6.20
N ILE A 98 7.98 2.95 6.16
CA ILE A 98 7.22 3.15 4.92
C ILE A 98 7.86 4.23 4.02
N GLU A 99 8.58 5.21 4.57
CA GLU A 99 9.28 6.22 3.77
C GLU A 99 10.38 5.62 2.88
N LYS A 100 10.84 4.41 3.21
CA LYS A 100 11.87 3.66 2.46
C LYS A 100 11.29 2.47 1.70
N LEU A 101 10.02 2.51 1.37
CA LEU A 101 9.30 1.41 0.72
C LEU A 101 9.99 0.91 -0.55
N ASP A 102 10.54 1.82 -1.34
CA ASP A 102 11.24 1.50 -2.60
C ASP A 102 12.49 0.61 -2.40
N THR A 103 13.04 0.54 -1.20
CA THR A 103 14.20 -0.33 -0.91
C THR A 103 13.80 -1.78 -0.61
N LEU A 104 12.50 -2.06 -0.47
CA LEU A 104 11.97 -3.41 -0.22
C LEU A 104 11.68 -4.19 -1.50
N PHE A 105 11.75 -3.56 -2.66
CA PHE A 105 11.39 -4.14 -3.96
C PHE A 105 12.55 -4.00 -4.95
N ALA A 106 12.85 -5.08 -5.66
CA ALA A 106 13.72 -5.00 -6.83
C ALA A 106 12.97 -4.32 -7.99
N SER A 107 13.69 -3.86 -9.01
CA SER A 107 13.11 -3.11 -10.14
C SER A 107 12.03 -3.88 -10.91
N ASN A 108 12.14 -5.20 -10.96
CA ASN A 108 11.20 -6.12 -11.60
C ASN A 108 10.05 -6.57 -10.69
N GLU A 109 10.09 -6.23 -9.39
CA GLU A 109 9.02 -6.54 -8.45
C GLU A 109 8.08 -5.36 -8.32
N LYS A 110 6.80 -5.56 -8.56
CA LYS A 110 5.79 -4.51 -8.54
C LYS A 110 4.55 -4.94 -7.77
N ALA A 111 3.97 -3.98 -7.07
CA ALA A 111 2.66 -4.13 -6.45
C ALA A 111 1.57 -3.69 -7.40
N ALA A 112 0.45 -4.41 -7.42
CA ALA A 112 -0.74 -4.03 -8.17
C ALA A 112 -1.59 -2.99 -7.42
N ARG A 113 -1.51 -2.98 -6.08
CA ARG A 113 -2.32 -2.07 -5.26
C ARG A 113 -1.63 -1.73 -3.94
N ILE A 114 -1.88 -0.50 -3.48
CA ILE A 114 -1.48 0.00 -2.16
C ILE A 114 -2.72 0.46 -1.42
N TYR A 115 -2.89 -0.01 -0.18
CA TYR A 115 -3.92 0.47 0.74
C TYR A 115 -3.29 1.40 1.78
N VAL A 116 -3.95 2.53 2.05
CA VAL A 116 -3.61 3.49 3.12
C VAL A 116 -4.89 3.83 3.86
N ASN A 117 -5.12 3.18 5.00
CA ASN A 117 -6.35 3.33 5.76
C ASN A 117 -6.09 4.08 7.07
N PHE A 118 -6.80 5.20 7.30
CA PHE A 118 -6.80 5.98 8.53
C PHE A 118 -5.40 6.34 9.05
N CYS A 119 -4.50 6.72 8.15
CA CYS A 119 -3.16 7.14 8.50
C CYS A 119 -3.16 8.48 9.25
N ASN A 120 -2.07 8.76 9.98
CA ASN A 120 -1.94 9.99 10.76
C ASN A 120 -2.06 11.23 9.86
N PRO A 121 -3.01 12.15 10.14
CA PRO A 121 -3.26 13.33 9.32
C PRO A 121 -2.18 14.41 9.45
N TRP A 122 -1.31 14.33 10.46
CA TRP A 122 -0.26 15.34 10.71
C TRP A 122 -0.79 16.77 10.55
N GLN A 123 -1.58 17.23 11.53
CA GLN A 123 -2.33 18.50 11.44
C GLN A 123 -1.45 19.75 11.31
N LYS A 124 -0.23 19.74 11.89
CA LYS A 124 0.68 20.90 11.81
C LYS A 124 1.28 21.01 10.41
N ALA A 125 1.23 22.19 9.80
CA ALA A 125 1.72 22.42 8.44
C ALA A 125 3.18 21.96 8.22
N GLY A 126 4.06 22.17 9.19
CA GLY A 126 5.45 21.71 9.13
C GLY A 126 5.63 20.18 9.07
N ASP A 127 4.61 19.41 9.49
CA ASP A 127 4.62 17.96 9.50
C ASP A 127 3.91 17.33 8.28
N HIS A 128 3.26 18.12 7.40
CA HIS A 128 2.51 17.60 6.27
C HIS A 128 3.33 16.68 5.36
N LYS A 129 4.64 16.93 5.23
CA LYS A 129 5.55 16.06 4.47
C LYS A 129 5.67 14.63 5.00
N ARG A 130 5.17 14.35 6.24
CA ARG A 130 5.13 13.02 6.88
C ARG A 130 3.85 12.25 6.58
N ARG A 131 2.86 12.88 5.93
CA ARG A 131 1.63 12.22 5.51
C ARG A 131 1.94 11.11 4.51
N LEU A 132 1.36 9.94 4.67
CA LEU A 132 1.56 8.81 3.76
C LEU A 132 1.03 9.09 2.34
N THR A 133 0.13 10.05 2.19
CA THR A 133 -0.38 10.49 0.88
C THR A 133 0.30 11.74 0.33
N HIS A 134 1.33 12.30 1.01
CA HIS A 134 2.05 13.47 0.49
C HIS A 134 2.75 13.17 -0.83
N THR A 135 2.83 14.13 -1.74
CA THR A 135 3.44 14.02 -3.09
C THR A 135 4.82 13.33 -3.04
N ARG A 136 5.67 13.65 -2.04
CA ARG A 136 6.96 12.99 -1.82
C ARG A 136 6.81 11.47 -1.66
N GLN A 137 5.85 11.03 -0.85
CA GLN A 137 5.62 9.62 -0.57
C GLN A 137 4.95 8.92 -1.76
N LEU A 138 4.03 9.59 -2.45
CA LEU A 138 3.43 9.09 -3.69
C LEU A 138 4.47 8.83 -4.77
N ASN A 139 5.50 9.70 -4.89
CA ASN A 139 6.62 9.45 -5.80
C ASN A 139 7.47 8.22 -5.40
N THR A 140 7.55 7.87 -4.11
CA THR A 140 8.12 6.59 -3.68
C THR A 140 7.23 5.41 -4.10
N TYR A 141 5.91 5.55 -3.97
CA TYR A 141 4.94 4.51 -4.38
C TYR A 141 5.01 4.20 -5.88
N LYS A 142 5.20 5.20 -6.73
CA LYS A 142 5.36 5.00 -8.19
C LYS A 142 6.51 4.05 -8.55
N LYS A 143 7.57 4.01 -7.75
CA LYS A 143 8.69 3.11 -7.97
C LYS A 143 8.35 1.64 -7.71
N VAL A 144 7.36 1.38 -6.84
CA VAL A 144 6.95 0.02 -6.45
C VAL A 144 5.61 -0.40 -7.05
N LEU A 145 4.79 0.53 -7.53
CA LEU A 145 3.56 0.20 -8.26
C LEU A 145 3.87 -0.26 -9.69
N ALA A 146 3.10 -1.24 -10.15
CA ALA A 146 3.03 -1.55 -11.57
C ALA A 146 2.35 -0.41 -12.34
N PRO A 147 2.65 -0.21 -13.64
CA PRO A 147 1.81 0.60 -14.51
C PRO A 147 0.35 0.11 -14.44
N GLY A 148 -0.60 1.03 -14.25
CA GLY A 148 -2.00 0.69 -13.97
C GLY A 148 -2.30 0.33 -12.51
N GLY A 149 -1.29 0.29 -11.64
CA GLY A 149 -1.45 0.01 -10.22
C GLY A 149 -2.23 1.09 -9.48
N GLU A 150 -2.90 0.71 -8.42
CA GLU A 150 -3.86 1.56 -7.71
C GLU A 150 -3.43 1.92 -6.29
N LEU A 151 -3.81 3.11 -5.86
CA LEU A 151 -3.79 3.55 -4.46
C LEU A 151 -5.23 3.66 -3.96
N TRP A 152 -5.54 2.93 -2.90
CA TRP A 152 -6.83 2.95 -2.20
C TRP A 152 -6.63 3.63 -0.85
N PHE A 153 -7.29 4.75 -0.66
CA PHE A 153 -7.14 5.59 0.52
C PHE A 153 -8.45 5.81 1.23
N LYS A 154 -8.46 5.65 2.56
CA LYS A 154 -9.60 5.97 3.43
C LYS A 154 -9.16 6.83 4.59
N THR A 155 -10.02 7.77 5.01
CA THR A 155 -9.80 8.64 6.16
C THR A 155 -11.10 9.23 6.70
N ASP A 156 -11.13 9.51 7.99
CA ASP A 156 -12.14 10.34 8.66
C ASP A 156 -11.84 11.85 8.51
N ASN A 157 -10.56 12.19 8.28
CA ASN A 157 -10.07 13.58 8.34
C ASN A 157 -10.27 14.31 7.01
N THR A 158 -11.10 15.38 7.05
CA THR A 158 -11.44 16.19 5.87
C THR A 158 -10.24 16.92 5.28
N ASP A 159 -9.35 17.50 6.11
CA ASP A 159 -8.18 18.24 5.61
C ASP A 159 -7.19 17.31 4.91
N LEU A 160 -6.99 16.10 5.45
CA LEU A 160 -6.15 15.09 4.81
C LEU A 160 -6.77 14.62 3.48
N TYR A 161 -8.09 14.41 3.44
CA TYR A 161 -8.81 14.01 2.23
C TYR A 161 -8.66 15.05 1.11
N LEU A 162 -8.89 16.34 1.40
CA LEU A 162 -8.74 17.42 0.43
C LEU A 162 -7.28 17.60 -0.02
N ALA A 163 -6.33 17.52 0.93
CA ALA A 163 -4.92 17.60 0.61
C ALA A 163 -4.46 16.41 -0.24
N THR A 164 -4.97 15.22 0.01
CA THR A 164 -4.63 14.01 -0.76
C THR A 164 -5.03 14.13 -2.22
N GLN A 165 -6.19 14.73 -2.54
CA GLN A 165 -6.60 14.97 -3.93
C GLN A 165 -5.56 15.82 -4.67
N ARG A 166 -5.08 16.91 -4.04
CA ARG A 166 -4.03 17.76 -4.60
C ARG A 166 -2.71 16.99 -4.76
N TYR A 167 -2.28 16.24 -3.73
CA TYR A 167 -1.04 15.47 -3.78
C TYR A 167 -1.04 14.39 -4.87
N LEU A 168 -2.18 13.74 -5.10
CA LEU A 168 -2.36 12.77 -6.18
C LEU A 168 -2.20 13.43 -7.55
N SER A 169 -2.86 14.58 -7.77
CA SER A 169 -2.73 15.34 -8.99
C SER A 169 -1.28 15.80 -9.23
N GLU A 170 -0.62 16.36 -8.22
CA GLU A 170 0.79 16.79 -8.29
C GLU A 170 1.74 15.62 -8.58
N ALA A 171 1.43 14.41 -8.12
CA ALA A 171 2.22 13.21 -8.37
C ALA A 171 1.86 12.50 -9.69
N GLY A 172 0.86 12.97 -10.43
CA GLY A 172 0.44 12.40 -11.71
C GLY A 172 -0.39 11.13 -11.58
N PHE A 173 -1.12 10.96 -10.47
CA PHE A 173 -2.12 9.90 -10.33
C PHE A 173 -3.46 10.37 -10.89
N GLU A 174 -4.15 9.48 -11.59
CA GLU A 174 -5.53 9.65 -12.04
C GLU A 174 -6.49 9.25 -10.92
N ILE A 175 -7.37 10.15 -10.49
CA ILE A 175 -8.42 9.80 -9.52
C ILE A 175 -9.57 9.12 -10.27
N LEU A 176 -9.79 7.83 -9.99
CA LEU A 176 -10.84 7.02 -10.59
C LEU A 176 -12.18 7.20 -9.88
N CYS A 177 -12.13 7.25 -8.55
CA CYS A 177 -13.31 7.38 -7.71
C CYS A 177 -12.95 8.15 -6.44
N LYS A 178 -13.88 8.95 -5.95
CA LYS A 178 -13.78 9.61 -4.65
C LYS A 178 -15.16 9.85 -4.05
N THR A 179 -15.25 9.68 -2.74
CA THR A 179 -16.46 9.99 -1.97
C THR A 179 -16.11 10.64 -0.64
N ASP A 180 -16.97 11.50 -0.13
CA ASP A 180 -16.85 12.08 1.20
C ASP A 180 -17.69 11.34 2.26
N ASP A 181 -18.48 10.33 1.82
CA ASP A 181 -19.29 9.46 2.68
C ASP A 181 -19.40 8.05 2.08
N LEU A 182 -18.41 7.21 2.34
CA LEU A 182 -18.32 5.85 1.80
C LEU A 182 -19.54 4.97 2.17
N HIS A 183 -20.19 5.26 3.32
CA HIS A 183 -21.31 4.45 3.81
C HIS A 183 -22.67 4.92 3.31
N SER A 184 -22.77 6.12 2.73
CA SER A 184 -23.98 6.60 2.06
C SER A 184 -24.10 6.07 0.63
N GLU A 185 -23.01 5.56 0.07
CA GLU A 185 -22.95 4.97 -1.25
C GLU A 185 -23.02 3.45 -1.16
N ASP A 186 -23.64 2.83 -2.15
CA ASP A 186 -23.58 1.37 -2.28
C ASP A 186 -22.16 1.00 -2.74
N ALA A 187 -21.30 0.65 -1.78
CA ALA A 187 -19.94 0.23 -2.02
C ALA A 187 -19.79 -1.29 -1.82
N PRO A 188 -20.30 -2.10 -2.77
CA PRO A 188 -20.27 -3.56 -2.64
C PRO A 188 -18.82 -4.03 -2.54
N GLY A 189 -18.58 -4.91 -1.58
CA GLY A 189 -17.22 -5.45 -1.34
C GLY A 189 -16.32 -4.58 -0.48
N ASN A 190 -16.78 -3.43 0.03
CA ASN A 190 -16.04 -2.71 1.03
C ASN A 190 -15.79 -3.57 2.28
N ILE A 191 -14.53 -3.69 2.68
CA ILE A 191 -14.15 -4.28 3.96
C ILE A 191 -13.89 -3.15 4.94
N GLN A 192 -14.63 -3.15 6.03
CA GLN A 192 -14.46 -2.14 7.07
C GLN A 192 -13.22 -2.43 7.91
N SER A 193 -12.38 -1.41 8.11
CA SER A 193 -11.32 -1.44 9.13
C SER A 193 -11.90 -1.23 10.53
N GLU A 194 -11.12 -1.50 11.58
CA GLU A 194 -11.53 -1.25 12.96
C GLU A 194 -11.88 0.24 13.20
N HIS A 195 -11.08 1.15 12.64
CA HIS A 195 -11.36 2.59 12.74
C HIS A 195 -12.64 2.98 12.02
N GLU A 196 -12.89 2.39 10.86
CA GLU A 196 -14.10 2.63 10.07
C GLU A 196 -15.36 2.21 10.85
N VAL A 197 -15.34 1.03 11.48
CA VAL A 197 -16.46 0.56 12.33
C VAL A 197 -16.68 1.51 13.51
N MET A 198 -15.61 1.92 14.19
CA MET A 198 -15.67 2.82 15.34
C MET A 198 -16.24 4.20 14.95
N PHE A 199 -15.71 4.80 13.88
CA PHE A 199 -16.13 6.13 13.43
C PHE A 199 -17.55 6.14 12.88
N THR A 200 -17.96 5.09 12.17
CA THR A 200 -19.35 4.95 11.71
C THR A 200 -20.32 4.87 12.88
N ALA A 201 -19.98 4.15 13.96
CA ALA A 201 -20.79 4.09 15.16
C ALA A 201 -20.91 5.46 15.88
N GLU A 202 -19.93 6.34 15.72
CA GLU A 202 -19.92 7.72 16.23
C GLU A 202 -20.56 8.73 15.25
N GLY A 203 -21.07 8.29 14.10
CA GLY A 203 -21.64 9.15 13.07
C GLY A 203 -20.61 9.94 12.26
N ILE A 204 -19.32 9.55 12.35
CA ILE A 204 -18.23 10.19 11.60
C ILE A 204 -18.13 9.52 10.22
N LYS A 205 -18.22 10.33 9.17
CA LYS A 205 -18.17 9.88 7.78
C LYS A 205 -16.77 9.41 7.38
N THR A 206 -16.67 8.25 6.74
CA THR A 206 -15.45 7.78 6.09
C THR A 206 -15.38 8.33 4.66
N LYS A 207 -14.29 9.02 4.36
CA LYS A 207 -13.97 9.51 3.03
C LYS A 207 -13.03 8.54 2.34
N ALA A 208 -13.20 8.34 1.04
CA ALA A 208 -12.37 7.41 0.27
C ALA A 208 -11.94 8.00 -1.08
N ILE A 209 -10.77 7.58 -1.55
CA ILE A 209 -10.24 7.86 -2.88
C ILE A 209 -9.64 6.58 -3.44
N ILE A 210 -9.94 6.27 -4.70
CA ILE A 210 -9.23 5.31 -5.51
C ILE A 210 -8.52 6.07 -6.62
N ALA A 211 -7.21 5.90 -6.72
CA ALA A 211 -6.41 6.56 -7.74
C ALA A 211 -5.48 5.56 -8.42
N ARG A 212 -5.15 5.78 -9.69
CA ARG A 212 -4.34 4.92 -10.53
C ARG A 212 -3.05 5.61 -10.95
N TRP A 213 -1.96 4.85 -10.94
CA TRP A 213 -0.69 5.22 -11.53
C TRP A 213 -0.57 4.54 -12.91
N ASN A 214 -0.64 5.31 -14.00
CA ASN A 214 -0.63 4.76 -15.37
C ASN A 214 0.79 4.45 -15.91
N GLY A 215 1.83 4.66 -15.09
CA GLY A 215 3.22 4.56 -15.51
C GLY A 215 3.79 5.94 -15.89
N GLU A 216 5.11 6.02 -16.06
CA GLU A 216 5.73 7.22 -16.67
C GLU A 216 5.31 7.25 -18.14
N PRO A 217 5.05 8.46 -18.70
CA PRO A 217 4.83 8.58 -20.14
C PRO A 217 6.05 8.00 -20.87
N GLU A 218 5.82 7.18 -21.88
CA GLU A 218 6.90 6.71 -22.73
C GLU A 218 7.65 7.93 -23.25
N THR A 219 8.90 8.08 -22.85
CA THR A 219 9.78 9.08 -23.45
C THR A 219 10.00 8.57 -24.88
N PRO A 220 9.61 9.32 -25.94
CA PRO A 220 9.88 8.88 -27.29
C PRO A 220 11.40 8.62 -27.39
N GLU A 221 11.78 7.42 -27.78
CA GLU A 221 13.17 7.08 -28.02
C GLU A 221 13.75 8.19 -28.89
N ARG A 222 14.78 8.87 -28.41
CA ARG A 222 15.57 9.75 -29.25
C ARG A 222 16.14 8.83 -30.33
N VAL A 223 15.54 8.86 -31.52
CA VAL A 223 16.17 8.27 -32.70
C VAL A 223 17.56 8.84 -32.77
N SER A 224 18.55 8.02 -32.51
CA SER A 224 19.94 8.46 -32.54
C SER A 224 20.20 8.96 -33.96
N THR A 225 20.61 10.22 -34.08
CA THR A 225 20.94 10.92 -35.34
C THR A 225 21.99 10.18 -36.16
N GLU A 226 22.65 9.18 -35.62
CA GLU A 226 23.63 8.31 -36.31
C GLU A 226 23.02 7.36 -37.36
N GLN A 227 21.68 7.09 -37.32
CA GLN A 227 21.04 6.28 -38.34
C GLN A 227 20.50 7.09 -39.52
N ALA A 228 20.32 8.39 -39.37
CA ALA A 228 19.88 9.27 -40.48
C ALA A 228 21.01 9.59 -41.48
N GLU A 229 22.26 9.68 -41.00
CA GLU A 229 23.42 9.96 -41.88
C GLU A 229 23.89 8.77 -42.75
N LYS A 230 23.46 7.54 -42.42
CA LYS A 230 23.82 6.35 -43.25
C LYS A 230 22.92 6.11 -44.45
N VAL A 231 21.76 6.75 -44.50
CA VAL A 231 20.80 6.58 -45.64
C VAL A 231 21.09 7.61 -46.76
N GLU A 232 21.70 8.74 -46.45
CA GLU A 232 22.06 9.76 -47.49
C GLU A 232 23.34 9.42 -48.26
N ASN A 233 24.22 8.57 -47.71
CA ASN A 233 25.48 8.20 -48.38
C ASN A 233 25.42 6.95 -49.25
N THR A 234 24.24 6.40 -49.57
CA THR A 234 24.06 5.23 -50.45
C THR A 234 23.26 5.53 -51.71
N ALA A 235 23.06 6.83 -52.01
CA ALA A 235 22.31 7.26 -53.20
C ALA A 235 23.13 8.21 -54.11
N GLU A 236 24.45 7.99 -54.22
CA GLU A 236 25.30 8.53 -55.28
C GLU A 236 26.00 7.41 -56.06
#